data_9225ba77f05cfff06ec2e5d0da4361f2
#
_entry.id   9225ba77f05cfff06ec2e5d0da4361f2
#
_cell.length_a   1.000
_cell.length_b   1.000
_cell.length_c   1.000
_cell.angle_alpha   90.00
_cell.angle_beta   90.00
_cell.angle_gamma   90.00
#
_symmetry.space_group_name_H-M   'P 1'
#
loop_
_entity.id
_entity.type
_entity.pdbx_description
1 polymer ?
#
loop_
_entity_poly.entity_id
_entity_poly.type
_entity_poly.pdbx_seq_one_letter_code
_entity_poly.pdbx_strand_id
1 'polypeptide(L)'
;MGVRKARTEDLSRVGEIFVFNNRINYFPIFQDASYSFGELQVVSLADGYFKKAEVFDRLYVFDDGLVKGFLQMDGREICKLYVEPFFQSQGIGHGLLQYAVDTFHADELWALEKNSRAIAFYGRHGFVPTGGKKFEEGTTEVLLHLKRGEKR
;
A
#
# COMPACT_ATOMS: atom_id res chain seq x y z
N MET A 1 -11.56 14.28 -10.55
CA MET A 1 -11.10 12.89 -10.53
C MET A 1 -9.76 12.82 -9.84
N GLY A 2 -9.51 11.77 -9.11
CA GLY A 2 -8.31 11.63 -8.32
C GLY A 2 -8.60 10.88 -7.03
N VAL A 3 -7.94 11.28 -5.95
CA VAL A 3 -8.04 10.57 -4.68
C VAL A 3 -9.27 11.06 -3.90
N ARG A 4 -10.03 10.11 -3.36
CA ARG A 4 -11.19 10.37 -2.50
C ARG A 4 -11.26 9.35 -1.39
N LYS A 5 -12.08 9.62 -0.37
CA LYS A 5 -12.37 8.68 0.70
C LYS A 5 -13.01 7.41 0.13
N ALA A 6 -12.59 6.25 0.62
CA ALA A 6 -13.20 4.98 0.23
C ALA A 6 -14.64 4.88 0.74
N ARG A 7 -15.48 4.22 -0.06
CA ARG A 7 -16.87 3.88 0.28
C ARG A 7 -16.99 2.38 0.44
N THR A 8 -18.06 1.93 1.06
CA THR A 8 -18.30 0.49 1.28
C THR A 8 -18.28 -0.29 -0.05
N GLU A 9 -18.86 0.27 -1.11
CA GLU A 9 -18.91 -0.37 -2.43
C GLU A 9 -17.51 -0.48 -3.10
N ASP A 10 -16.50 0.24 -2.61
CA ASP A 10 -15.15 0.14 -3.14
C ASP A 10 -14.37 -1.05 -2.57
N LEU A 11 -14.84 -1.66 -1.48
CA LEU A 11 -14.02 -2.61 -0.71
C LEU A 11 -13.66 -3.87 -1.48
N SER A 12 -14.55 -4.38 -2.35
CA SER A 12 -14.19 -5.53 -3.16
C SER A 12 -13.09 -5.21 -4.15
N ARG A 13 -13.11 -4.01 -4.73
CA ARG A 13 -12.08 -3.55 -5.66
C ARG A 13 -10.75 -3.29 -4.95
N VAL A 14 -10.80 -2.68 -3.76
CA VAL A 14 -9.61 -2.49 -2.91
C VAL A 14 -8.98 -3.85 -2.58
N GLY A 15 -9.80 -4.81 -2.17
CA GLY A 15 -9.35 -6.18 -1.89
C GLY A 15 -8.71 -6.84 -3.10
N GLU A 16 -9.29 -6.65 -4.28
CA GLU A 16 -8.75 -7.18 -5.54
C GLU A 16 -7.37 -6.59 -5.85
N ILE A 17 -7.22 -5.29 -5.75
CA ILE A 17 -5.94 -4.62 -5.99
C ILE A 17 -4.89 -5.13 -5.01
N PHE A 18 -5.24 -5.28 -3.74
CA PHE A 18 -4.34 -5.78 -2.72
C PHE A 18 -3.91 -7.23 -3.00
N VAL A 19 -4.87 -8.11 -3.29
CA VAL A 19 -4.60 -9.53 -3.55
C VAL A 19 -3.68 -9.72 -4.76
N PHE A 20 -3.97 -9.05 -5.87
CA PHE A 20 -3.16 -9.20 -7.08
C PHE A 20 -1.75 -8.64 -6.90
N ASN A 21 -1.61 -7.49 -6.25
CA ASN A 21 -0.27 -6.95 -5.95
C ASN A 21 0.53 -7.90 -5.05
N ASN A 22 -0.12 -8.47 -4.04
CA ASN A 22 0.53 -9.44 -3.16
C ASN A 22 1.02 -10.67 -3.93
N ARG A 23 0.18 -11.24 -4.78
CA ARG A 23 0.55 -12.41 -5.56
C ARG A 23 1.71 -12.14 -6.51
N ILE A 24 1.70 -10.98 -7.16
CA ILE A 24 2.74 -10.61 -8.13
C ILE A 24 4.05 -10.25 -7.45
N ASN A 25 4.00 -9.43 -6.39
CA ASN A 25 5.19 -8.85 -5.78
C ASN A 25 5.72 -9.63 -4.59
N TYR A 26 4.84 -10.28 -3.82
CA TYR A 26 5.23 -10.91 -2.56
C TYR A 26 5.30 -12.42 -2.61
N PHE A 27 4.48 -13.08 -3.42
CA PHE A 27 4.61 -14.53 -3.57
C PHE A 27 6.03 -14.95 -4.02
N PRO A 28 6.68 -14.25 -4.98
CA PRO A 28 8.06 -14.60 -5.33
C PRO A 28 9.05 -14.44 -4.17
N ILE A 29 8.77 -13.57 -3.20
CA ILE A 29 9.61 -13.33 -2.02
C ILE A 29 9.35 -14.41 -0.95
N PHE A 30 8.09 -14.57 -0.55
CA PHE A 30 7.71 -15.44 0.57
C PHE A 30 7.58 -16.92 0.16
N GLN A 31 7.20 -17.19 -1.09
CA GLN A 31 7.00 -18.54 -1.65
C GLN A 31 6.02 -19.41 -0.83
N ASP A 32 5.04 -18.77 -0.20
CA ASP A 32 4.00 -19.41 0.59
C ASP A 32 2.69 -19.47 -0.21
N ALA A 33 2.48 -20.56 -0.94
CA ALA A 33 1.30 -20.73 -1.78
C ALA A 33 0.01 -20.83 -0.97
N SER A 34 0.05 -21.42 0.21
CA SER A 34 -1.12 -21.53 1.09
C SER A 34 -1.60 -20.15 1.52
N TYR A 35 -0.68 -19.26 1.85
CA TYR A 35 -1.01 -17.87 2.19
C TYR A 35 -1.49 -17.10 0.94
N SER A 36 -0.66 -17.04 -0.11
CA SER A 36 -0.91 -16.18 -1.27
C SER A 36 -2.14 -16.58 -2.07
N PHE A 37 -2.45 -17.88 -2.14
CA PHE A 37 -3.56 -18.38 -2.96
C PHE A 37 -4.67 -19.05 -2.15
N GLY A 38 -4.42 -19.37 -0.89
CA GLY A 38 -5.40 -19.99 0.00
C GLY A 38 -6.03 -18.98 0.96
N GLU A 39 -5.24 -18.40 1.84
CA GLU A 39 -5.73 -17.48 2.87
C GLU A 39 -6.06 -16.08 2.33
N LEU A 40 -5.27 -15.60 1.37
CA LEU A 40 -5.42 -14.25 0.81
C LEU A 40 -6.53 -14.23 -0.25
N GLN A 41 -7.75 -13.90 0.16
CA GLN A 41 -8.93 -13.88 -0.70
C GLN A 41 -9.62 -12.53 -0.66
N VAL A 42 -10.14 -12.10 -1.82
CA VAL A 42 -10.80 -10.79 -1.98
C VAL A 42 -11.99 -10.64 -1.03
N VAL A 43 -12.85 -11.65 -0.99
CA VAL A 43 -14.08 -11.61 -0.16
C VAL A 43 -13.73 -11.49 1.33
N SER A 44 -12.76 -12.28 1.80
CA SER A 44 -12.33 -12.24 3.20
C SER A 44 -11.77 -10.88 3.59
N LEU A 45 -11.00 -10.25 2.70
CA LEU A 45 -10.44 -8.92 2.96
C LEU A 45 -11.51 -7.84 2.94
N ALA A 46 -12.40 -7.86 1.95
CA ALA A 46 -13.45 -6.87 1.80
C ALA A 46 -14.44 -6.90 2.96
N ASP A 47 -14.84 -8.10 3.41
CA ASP A 47 -15.79 -8.27 4.50
C ASP A 47 -15.13 -8.24 5.89
N GLY A 48 -13.83 -8.42 5.97
CA GLY A 48 -13.07 -8.48 7.22
C GLY A 48 -12.15 -7.29 7.41
N TYR A 49 -10.90 -7.42 6.95
CA TYR A 49 -9.85 -6.45 7.24
C TYR A 49 -10.20 -5.03 6.83
N PHE A 50 -10.59 -4.81 5.57
CA PHE A 50 -10.85 -3.46 5.06
C PHE A 50 -12.16 -2.87 5.58
N LYS A 51 -13.03 -3.67 6.16
CA LYS A 51 -14.29 -3.20 6.74
C LYS A 51 -14.16 -2.80 8.22
N LYS A 52 -13.06 -3.15 8.87
CA LYS A 52 -12.81 -2.72 10.26
C LYS A 52 -12.73 -1.21 10.32
N ALA A 53 -13.38 -0.59 11.32
CA ALA A 53 -13.47 0.86 11.43
C ALA A 53 -12.10 1.54 11.40
N GLU A 54 -11.12 1.01 12.14
CA GLU A 54 -9.77 1.57 12.21
C GLU A 54 -9.01 1.53 10.87
N VAL A 55 -9.42 0.66 9.95
CA VAL A 55 -8.87 0.58 8.59
C VAL A 55 -9.70 1.43 7.64
N PHE A 56 -11.01 1.20 7.62
CA PHE A 56 -11.94 1.84 6.67
C PHE A 56 -11.95 3.36 6.82
N ASP A 57 -11.88 3.87 8.04
CA ASP A 57 -11.90 5.32 8.29
C ASP A 57 -10.66 6.04 7.75
N ARG A 58 -9.61 5.28 7.43
CA ARG A 58 -8.32 5.81 6.92
C ARG A 58 -7.97 5.25 5.56
N LEU A 59 -8.99 4.89 4.79
CA LEU A 59 -8.83 4.27 3.47
C LEU A 59 -9.29 5.23 2.38
N TYR A 60 -8.45 5.40 1.36
CA TYR A 60 -8.66 6.33 0.25
C TYR A 60 -8.42 5.60 -1.06
N VAL A 61 -9.13 5.98 -2.11
CA VAL A 61 -9.00 5.35 -3.43
C VAL A 61 -8.69 6.40 -4.49
N PHE A 62 -7.97 5.98 -5.52
CA PHE A 62 -7.82 6.76 -6.74
C PHE A 62 -8.91 6.33 -7.71
N ASP A 63 -9.75 7.28 -8.09
CA ASP A 63 -10.93 7.05 -8.93
C ASP A 63 -10.95 8.05 -10.07
N ASP A 64 -10.85 7.57 -11.31
CA ASP A 64 -11.00 8.37 -12.53
C ASP A 64 -12.15 7.85 -13.41
N GLY A 65 -13.17 7.29 -12.76
CA GLY A 65 -14.26 6.55 -13.37
C GLY A 65 -14.18 5.06 -13.07
N LEU A 66 -13.01 4.61 -12.65
CA LEU A 66 -12.70 3.27 -12.18
C LEU A 66 -11.68 3.39 -11.06
N VAL A 67 -11.84 2.63 -9.99
CA VAL A 67 -10.85 2.60 -8.91
C VAL A 67 -9.63 1.82 -9.39
N LYS A 68 -8.47 2.50 -9.41
CA LYS A 68 -7.19 1.98 -9.92
C LYS A 68 -6.09 1.85 -8.89
N GLY A 69 -6.32 2.35 -7.69
CA GLY A 69 -5.34 2.28 -6.61
C GLY A 69 -5.97 2.67 -5.29
N PHE A 70 -5.24 2.41 -4.20
CA PHE A 70 -5.70 2.80 -2.89
C PHE A 70 -4.56 3.14 -1.94
N LEU A 71 -4.92 3.86 -0.87
CA LEU A 71 -4.02 4.33 0.18
C LEU A 71 -4.65 4.03 1.53
N GLN A 72 -3.90 3.43 2.44
CA GLN A 72 -4.27 3.26 3.83
C GLN A 72 -3.26 3.99 4.71
N MET A 73 -3.77 4.88 5.56
CA MET A 73 -2.96 5.67 6.48
C MET A 73 -3.12 5.22 7.93
N ASP A 74 -2.11 5.52 8.74
CA ASP A 74 -2.21 5.51 10.20
C ASP A 74 -1.40 6.70 10.72
N GLY A 75 -2.09 7.80 11.04
CA GLY A 75 -1.43 9.05 11.38
C GLY A 75 -0.59 9.56 10.20
N ARG A 76 0.73 9.63 10.39
CA ARG A 76 1.68 10.05 9.36
C ARG A 76 2.35 8.86 8.66
N GLU A 77 2.00 7.65 9.04
CA GLU A 77 2.53 6.44 8.42
C GLU A 77 1.66 6.00 7.24
N ILE A 78 2.30 5.72 6.11
CA ILE A 78 1.66 5.05 4.98
C ILE A 78 1.70 3.55 5.26
N CYS A 79 0.52 2.97 5.56
CA CYS A 79 0.41 1.53 5.83
C CYS A 79 0.36 0.71 4.56
N LYS A 80 -0.39 1.19 3.56
CA LYS A 80 -0.55 0.54 2.26
C LYS A 80 -0.72 1.59 1.19
N LEU A 81 -0.02 1.39 0.07
CA LEU A 81 -0.20 2.17 -1.14
C LEU A 81 -0.01 1.22 -2.31
N TYR A 82 -1.08 0.95 -3.04
CA TYR A 82 -1.08 -0.02 -4.13
C TYR A 82 -1.80 0.52 -5.34
N VAL A 83 -1.27 0.18 -6.53
CA VAL A 83 -1.87 0.50 -7.82
C VAL A 83 -2.17 -0.81 -8.53
N GLU A 84 -3.34 -0.90 -9.17
CA GLU A 84 -3.69 -2.05 -10.01
C GLU A 84 -2.54 -2.32 -11.00
N PRO A 85 -2.05 -3.58 -11.08
CA PRO A 85 -0.89 -3.88 -11.92
C PRO A 85 -1.00 -3.42 -13.37
N PHE A 86 -2.20 -3.48 -13.95
CA PHE A 86 -2.43 -3.06 -15.34
C PHE A 86 -2.39 -1.54 -15.55
N PHE A 87 -2.43 -0.77 -14.48
CA PHE A 87 -2.45 0.71 -14.53
C PHE A 87 -1.23 1.34 -13.91
N GLN A 88 -0.20 0.57 -13.62
CA GLN A 88 1.06 1.09 -13.07
C GLN A 88 1.80 1.93 -14.11
N SER A 89 2.69 2.81 -13.64
CA SER A 89 3.48 3.72 -14.49
C SER A 89 2.65 4.76 -15.24
N GLN A 90 1.47 5.11 -14.71
CA GLN A 90 0.59 6.15 -15.26
C GLN A 90 0.41 7.33 -14.31
N GLY A 91 1.25 7.45 -13.28
CA GLY A 91 1.19 8.54 -12.33
C GLY A 91 0.19 8.35 -11.18
N ILE A 92 -0.49 7.21 -11.09
CA ILE A 92 -1.49 6.95 -10.04
C ILE A 92 -0.82 6.82 -8.68
N GLY A 93 0.28 6.06 -8.59
CA GLY A 93 1.06 5.94 -7.35
C GLY A 93 1.59 7.28 -6.87
N HIS A 94 2.08 8.09 -7.80
CA HIS A 94 2.53 9.46 -7.50
C HIS A 94 1.37 10.30 -6.93
N GLY A 95 0.19 10.22 -7.54
CA GLY A 95 -1.00 10.95 -7.08
C GLY A 95 -1.45 10.54 -5.69
N LEU A 96 -1.44 9.23 -5.39
CA LEU A 96 -1.77 8.71 -4.07
C LEU A 96 -0.76 9.16 -3.02
N LEU A 97 0.53 9.08 -3.34
CA LEU A 97 1.60 9.49 -2.43
C LEU A 97 1.54 10.99 -2.17
N GLN A 98 1.35 11.80 -3.21
CA GLN A 98 1.25 13.25 -3.07
C GLN A 98 0.04 13.63 -2.20
N TYR A 99 -1.09 12.94 -2.39
CA TYR A 99 -2.27 13.13 -1.54
C TYR A 99 -1.95 12.83 -0.07
N ALA A 100 -1.23 11.74 0.21
CA ALA A 100 -0.84 11.37 1.57
C ALA A 100 0.04 12.45 2.20
N VAL A 101 1.02 12.95 1.45
CA VAL A 101 1.94 14.00 1.93
C VAL A 101 1.20 15.31 2.16
N ASP A 102 0.39 15.74 1.21
CA ASP A 102 -0.29 17.05 1.29
C ASP A 102 -1.41 17.06 2.32
N THR A 103 -2.15 15.97 2.44
CA THR A 103 -3.33 15.89 3.32
C THR A 103 -2.97 15.49 4.75
N PHE A 104 -2.07 14.50 4.90
CA PHE A 104 -1.78 13.89 6.21
C PHE A 104 -0.36 14.14 6.70
N HIS A 105 0.45 14.87 5.94
CA HIS A 105 1.87 15.07 6.24
C HIS A 105 2.62 13.74 6.39
N ALA A 106 2.27 12.77 5.52
CA ALA A 106 2.87 11.46 5.54
C ALA A 106 4.40 11.56 5.45
N ASP A 107 5.11 10.91 6.38
CA ASP A 107 6.55 11.02 6.47
C ASP A 107 7.27 9.71 6.73
N GLU A 108 6.54 8.60 6.94
CA GLU A 108 7.20 7.32 7.21
C GLU A 108 6.41 6.13 6.67
N LEU A 109 7.14 5.06 6.40
CA LEU A 109 6.57 3.78 5.99
C LEU A 109 7.59 2.65 6.21
N TRP A 110 7.10 1.42 6.12
CA TRP A 110 7.93 0.22 6.10
C TRP A 110 7.77 -0.47 4.76
N ALA A 111 8.87 -0.89 4.16
CA ALA A 111 8.87 -1.58 2.87
C ALA A 111 9.77 -2.81 2.93
N LEU A 112 9.37 -3.88 2.26
CA LEU A 112 10.20 -5.09 2.17
C LEU A 112 11.52 -4.76 1.48
N GLU A 113 12.64 -5.16 2.09
CA GLU A 113 13.99 -4.93 1.56
C GLU A 113 14.14 -5.47 0.14
N LYS A 114 13.52 -6.62 -0.14
CA LYS A 114 13.57 -7.26 -1.46
C LYS A 114 12.68 -6.61 -2.50
N ASN A 115 11.78 -5.71 -2.09
CA ASN A 115 10.93 -4.97 -3.03
C ASN A 115 11.65 -3.72 -3.53
N SER A 116 12.65 -3.92 -4.37
CA SER A 116 13.51 -2.85 -4.90
C SER A 116 12.72 -1.78 -5.65
N ARG A 117 11.66 -2.18 -6.36
CA ARG A 117 10.81 -1.27 -7.13
C ARG A 117 10.08 -0.27 -6.22
N ALA A 118 9.51 -0.77 -5.12
CA ALA A 118 8.83 0.08 -4.15
C ALA A 118 9.82 1.04 -3.48
N ILE A 119 10.98 0.53 -3.05
CA ILE A 119 12.01 1.35 -2.40
C ILE A 119 12.48 2.46 -3.35
N ALA A 120 12.70 2.15 -4.63
CA ALA A 120 13.09 3.14 -5.63
C ALA A 120 11.98 4.18 -5.85
N PHE A 121 10.71 3.75 -5.90
CA PHE A 121 9.56 4.64 -6.04
C PHE A 121 9.49 5.64 -4.87
N TYR A 122 9.56 5.14 -3.64
CA TYR A 122 9.53 5.99 -2.45
C TYR A 122 10.77 6.90 -2.37
N GLY A 123 11.93 6.39 -2.78
CA GLY A 123 13.16 7.18 -2.81
C GLY A 123 13.06 8.40 -3.73
N ARG A 124 12.42 8.24 -4.89
CA ARG A 124 12.18 9.36 -5.81
C ARG A 124 11.28 10.45 -5.21
N HIS A 125 10.53 10.12 -4.17
CA HIS A 125 9.63 11.04 -3.48
C HIS A 125 10.17 11.49 -2.11
N GLY A 126 11.45 11.25 -1.86
CA GLY A 126 12.14 11.72 -0.66
C GLY A 126 12.09 10.81 0.55
N PHE A 127 11.51 9.60 0.42
CA PHE A 127 11.51 8.62 1.50
C PHE A 127 12.77 7.76 1.39
N VAL A 128 13.64 7.86 2.39
CA VAL A 128 14.93 7.19 2.38
C VAL A 128 15.10 6.30 3.62
N PRO A 129 15.91 5.24 3.52
CA PRO A 129 16.15 4.35 4.66
C PRO A 129 16.76 5.10 5.85
N THR A 130 16.24 4.81 7.05
CA THR A 130 16.73 5.39 8.31
C THR A 130 17.73 4.49 9.02
N GLY A 131 17.87 3.26 8.55
CA GLY A 131 18.61 2.21 9.25
C GLY A 131 17.72 1.33 10.13
N GLY A 132 16.49 1.74 10.39
CA GLY A 132 15.51 0.91 11.12
C GLY A 132 15.12 -0.32 10.31
N LYS A 133 15.09 -1.47 10.98
CA LYS A 133 14.72 -2.75 10.36
C LYS A 133 13.88 -3.57 11.32
N LYS A 134 12.98 -4.37 10.78
CA LYS A 134 12.23 -5.39 11.52
C LYS A 134 11.85 -6.52 10.57
N PHE A 135 11.42 -7.65 11.11
CA PHE A 135 10.87 -8.71 10.28
C PHE A 135 9.40 -8.44 9.99
N GLU A 136 8.97 -8.80 8.78
CA GLU A 136 7.54 -8.93 8.48
C GLU A 136 6.97 -10.01 9.40
N GLU A 137 5.83 -9.73 10.02
CA GLU A 137 5.23 -10.62 11.00
C GLU A 137 5.07 -12.04 10.47
N GLY A 138 5.56 -13.01 11.24
CA GLY A 138 5.47 -14.42 10.90
C GLY A 138 6.47 -14.88 9.84
N THR A 139 7.45 -14.05 9.46
CA THR A 139 8.44 -14.39 8.43
C THR A 139 9.86 -14.01 8.84
N THR A 140 10.83 -14.41 8.01
CA THR A 140 12.22 -13.98 8.14
C THR A 140 12.59 -12.87 7.13
N GLU A 141 11.59 -12.33 6.43
CA GLU A 141 11.81 -11.25 5.47
C GLU A 141 11.90 -9.90 6.18
N VAL A 142 12.87 -9.10 5.76
CA VAL A 142 13.22 -7.84 6.43
C VAL A 142 12.41 -6.68 5.85
N LEU A 143 11.83 -5.88 6.75
CA LEU A 143 11.25 -4.58 6.42
C LEU A 143 12.25 -3.48 6.73
N LEU A 144 12.38 -2.51 5.83
CA LEU A 144 13.17 -1.31 6.03
C LEU A 144 12.25 -0.15 6.41
N HIS A 145 12.68 0.63 7.38
CA HIS A 145 12.02 1.89 7.73
C HIS A 145 12.50 2.99 6.78
N LEU A 146 11.56 3.62 6.11
CA LEU A 146 11.82 4.76 5.24
C LEU A 146 11.18 6.01 5.83
N LYS A 147 11.88 7.13 5.77
CA LYS A 147 11.37 8.39 6.28
C LYS A 147 11.65 9.51 5.29
N ARG A 148 10.66 10.40 5.13
CA ARG A 148 10.79 11.61 4.32
C ARG A 148 11.33 12.74 5.19
N GLY A 149 12.38 13.40 4.74
CA GLY A 149 12.89 14.59 5.40
C GLY A 149 11.93 15.77 5.25
N GLU A 150 11.99 16.69 6.21
CA GLU A 150 11.23 17.93 6.09
C GLU A 150 11.81 18.78 4.96
N LYS A 151 10.93 19.36 4.13
CA LYS A 151 11.34 20.37 3.19
C LYS A 151 11.72 21.64 3.96
N ARG A 152 12.90 22.05 3.71
CA ARG A 152 13.37 23.36 4.21
C ARG A 152 13.05 24.46 3.22
#